data_859b67b7fac6d0b4694bf519e00cda51
#
_entry.id   859b67b7fac6d0b4694bf519e00cda51
#
_cell.length_a   1.000
_cell.length_b   1.000
_cell.length_c   1.000
_cell.angle_alpha   90.00
_cell.angle_beta   90.00
_cell.angle_gamma   90.00
#
_symmetry.space_group_name_H-M   'P 1'
#
loop_
_entity.id
_entity.type
_entity.pdbx_description
1 polymer ?
#
loop_
_entity_poly.entity_id
_entity_poly.type
_entity_poly.pdbx_seq_one_letter_code
_entity_poly.pdbx_strand_id
1 'polypeptide(L)'
;MGERPPGVGPPTDVPAAHAPLLGVWRKTTAAACAQVYPDEISFFEHRFLARKGPEQAFVSWDVGGYEVTGPGEIRMSTATDERVAYGFGLDGDELTFVDPDGCRVSYVRAASGAGRGR
;
A
#
# COMPACT_ATOMS: atom_id res chain seq x y z
N MET A 1 15.82 23.15 -22.27
CA MET A 1 15.58 22.77 -21.95
C MET A 1 15.34 22.22 -21.43
N GLY A 2 15.28 22.15 -21.51
CA GLY A 2 15.09 21.41 -20.97
C GLY A 2 14.93 20.80 -20.61
N GLU A 3 14.94 20.61 -20.45
CA GLU A 3 14.79 19.93 -20.05
C GLU A 3 14.76 19.13 -19.70
N ARG A 4 14.75 18.84 -19.74
CA ARG A 4 14.56 17.94 -19.37
C ARG A 4 14.75 17.17 -19.35
N PRO A 5 15.07 17.14 -19.36
CA PRO A 5 15.16 16.16 -19.30
C PRO A 5 14.78 15.39 -19.15
N PRO A 6 14.74 15.32 -19.33
CA PRO A 6 14.37 14.52 -19.05
C PRO A 6 14.22 13.72 -18.76
N GLY A 7 14.27 13.73 -18.66
CA GLY A 7 14.16 13.00 -18.31
C GLY A 7 14.27 12.30 -18.31
N VAL A 8 14.53 12.41 -18.43
CA VAL A 8 14.72 11.71 -18.39
C VAL A 8 14.58 10.90 -17.87
N GLY A 9 14.36 10.82 -17.69
CA GLY A 9 14.13 10.13 -17.00
C GLY A 9 13.95 9.12 -16.87
N PRO A 10 14.24 9.04 -16.50
CA PRO A 10 14.39 7.92 -16.38
C PRO A 10 13.66 7.05 -16.38
N PRO A 11 14.21 6.57 -16.63
CA PRO A 11 13.68 5.38 -16.90
C PRO A 11 12.82 4.86 -15.88
N THR A 12 12.94 5.31 -14.77
CA THR A 12 12.06 4.78 -13.82
C THR A 12 10.77 5.47 -13.96
N ASP A 13 9.74 4.73 -13.99
CA ASP A 13 8.43 5.25 -14.13
C ASP A 13 7.65 5.23 -12.85
N VAL A 14 8.33 5.11 -11.73
CA VAL A 14 7.66 5.13 -10.45
C VAL A 14 7.14 6.53 -10.18
N PRO A 15 5.84 6.73 -10.07
CA PRO A 15 5.33 8.04 -9.69
C PRO A 15 5.90 8.46 -8.34
N ALA A 16 6.21 9.74 -8.21
CA ALA A 16 6.77 10.22 -6.95
C ALA A 16 5.87 9.92 -5.78
N ALA A 17 4.56 9.95 -5.99
CA ALA A 17 3.62 9.68 -4.91
C ALA A 17 3.63 8.22 -4.49
N HIS A 18 4.11 7.32 -5.35
CA HIS A 18 4.17 5.89 -5.01
C HIS A 18 5.47 5.52 -4.31
N ALA A 19 6.54 6.28 -4.55
CA ALA A 19 7.84 5.90 -4.03
C ALA A 19 7.87 5.64 -2.53
N PRO A 20 7.23 6.47 -1.70
CA PRO A 20 7.27 6.22 -0.26
C PRO A 20 6.52 4.96 0.16
N LEU A 21 5.65 4.43 -0.70
CA LEU A 21 4.89 3.23 -0.37
C LEU A 21 5.63 1.95 -0.70
N LEU A 22 6.65 2.00 -1.53
CA LEU A 22 7.31 0.79 -1.99
C LEU A 22 7.87 0.00 -0.83
N GLY A 23 7.75 -1.31 -0.88
CA GLY A 23 8.29 -2.19 0.14
C GLY A 23 7.21 -3.01 0.81
N VAL A 24 7.53 -3.58 1.94
CA VAL A 24 6.67 -4.51 2.66
C VAL A 24 6.16 -3.85 3.93
N TRP A 25 4.88 -4.02 4.18
CA TRP A 25 4.20 -3.41 5.32
C TRP A 25 3.45 -4.48 6.10
N ARG A 26 3.45 -4.38 7.42
CA ARG A 26 2.75 -5.32 8.28
C ARG A 26 1.69 -4.62 9.09
N LYS A 27 0.51 -5.25 9.16
CA LYS A 27 -0.62 -4.68 9.86
C LYS A 27 -0.40 -4.67 11.36
N THR A 28 -0.75 -3.56 11.99
CA THR A 28 -0.65 -3.42 13.43
C THR A 28 -2.02 -3.26 14.09
N THR A 29 -3.08 -3.08 13.30
CA THR A 29 -4.41 -2.84 13.85
C THR A 29 -5.09 -4.16 14.14
N ALA A 30 -5.62 -4.29 15.35
CA ALA A 30 -6.32 -5.51 15.76
C ALA A 30 -7.84 -5.36 15.78
N ALA A 31 -8.37 -4.22 15.32
CA ALA A 31 -9.81 -3.99 15.35
C ALA A 31 -10.54 -4.98 14.46
N ALA A 32 -11.79 -5.28 14.84
CA ALA A 32 -12.58 -6.26 14.10
C ALA A 32 -12.74 -5.88 12.64
N CYS A 33 -12.96 -4.61 12.36
CA CYS A 33 -13.15 -4.19 10.97
C CYS A 33 -11.89 -4.38 10.14
N ALA A 34 -10.73 -4.47 10.76
CA ALA A 34 -9.48 -4.62 10.03
C ALA A 34 -9.19 -6.08 9.66
N GLN A 35 -10.03 -7.01 10.10
CA GLN A 35 -9.80 -8.43 9.81
C GLN A 35 -10.00 -8.76 8.34
N VAL A 36 -10.67 -7.90 7.59
CA VAL A 36 -10.83 -8.12 6.15
C VAL A 36 -9.66 -7.54 5.36
N TYR A 37 -8.69 -6.94 6.02
CA TYR A 37 -7.51 -6.40 5.35
C TYR A 37 -6.32 -7.29 5.67
N PRO A 38 -5.42 -7.51 4.70
CA PRO A 38 -4.36 -8.51 4.87
C PRO A 38 -3.37 -8.12 5.94
N ASP A 39 -2.72 -9.12 6.51
CA ASP A 39 -1.72 -8.89 7.54
C ASP A 39 -0.44 -8.31 6.96
N GLU A 40 -0.19 -8.52 5.67
CA GLU A 40 1.03 -8.05 5.05
C GLU A 40 0.74 -7.59 3.62
N ILE A 41 1.33 -6.47 3.23
CA ILE A 41 1.19 -5.96 1.88
C ILE A 41 2.58 -5.60 1.36
N SER A 42 2.87 -6.01 0.13
CA SER A 42 4.06 -5.57 -0.58
C SER A 42 3.62 -4.65 -1.69
N PHE A 43 4.17 -3.44 -1.72
CA PHE A 43 3.87 -2.48 -2.78
C PHE A 43 5.03 -2.40 -3.76
N PHE A 44 4.68 -2.49 -5.04
CA PHE A 44 5.59 -2.29 -6.15
C PHE A 44 5.20 -1.01 -6.87
N GLU A 45 5.69 -0.77 -8.05
CA GLU A 45 5.47 0.52 -8.71
C GLU A 45 4.00 0.84 -8.95
N HIS A 46 3.25 -0.13 -9.45
CA HIS A 46 1.83 0.06 -9.75
C HIS A 46 1.01 -1.12 -9.28
N ARG A 47 1.60 -2.02 -8.55
CA ARG A 47 0.96 -3.24 -8.15
C ARG A 47 1.23 -3.52 -6.69
N PHE A 48 0.35 -4.29 -6.10
CA PHE A 48 0.58 -4.76 -4.75
C PHE A 48 0.29 -6.26 -4.68
N LEU A 49 0.91 -6.88 -3.70
CA LEU A 49 0.68 -8.27 -3.37
C LEU A 49 0.37 -8.33 -1.90
N ALA A 50 -0.81 -8.82 -1.56
CA ALA A 50 -1.22 -8.92 -0.18
C ALA A 50 -1.10 -10.36 0.29
N ARG A 51 -0.83 -10.53 1.56
CA ARG A 51 -0.74 -11.86 2.16
C ARG A 51 -1.61 -11.88 3.39
N LYS A 52 -2.62 -12.74 3.39
CA LYS A 52 -3.47 -12.86 4.56
C LYS A 52 -2.77 -13.69 5.61
N GLY A 53 -3.11 -13.43 6.86
CA GLY A 53 -2.58 -14.21 7.96
C GLY A 53 -3.26 -15.55 8.08
N PRO A 54 -2.71 -16.43 8.92
CA PRO A 54 -3.24 -17.79 9.03
C PRO A 54 -4.67 -17.87 9.55
N GLU A 55 -5.13 -16.83 10.22
CA GLU A 55 -6.46 -16.85 10.76
C GLU A 55 -7.47 -16.06 9.95
N GLN A 56 -7.04 -15.52 8.82
CA GLN A 56 -7.95 -14.71 8.01
C GLN A 56 -8.61 -15.58 6.95
N ALA A 57 -9.94 -15.58 6.94
CA ALA A 57 -10.68 -16.38 5.98
C ALA A 57 -10.77 -15.65 4.64
N PHE A 58 -10.96 -14.33 4.67
CA PHE A 58 -11.13 -13.52 3.47
C PHE A 58 -10.45 -12.19 3.71
N VAL A 59 -9.80 -11.68 2.67
CA VAL A 59 -9.25 -10.33 2.73
C VAL A 59 -9.70 -9.57 1.49
N SER A 60 -9.94 -8.27 1.70
CA SER A 60 -10.41 -7.41 0.62
C SER A 60 -9.36 -7.17 -0.44
N TRP A 61 -8.09 -7.20 -0.06
CA TRP A 61 -7.00 -6.98 -1.00
C TRP A 61 -6.25 -8.29 -1.18
N ASP A 62 -5.93 -8.59 -2.40
CA ASP A 62 -5.24 -9.83 -2.74
C ASP A 62 -4.01 -9.46 -3.56
N VAL A 63 -4.10 -9.49 -4.86
CA VAL A 63 -3.05 -9.03 -5.73
C VAL A 63 -3.71 -8.14 -6.77
N GLY A 64 -3.12 -6.99 -7.03
CA GLY A 64 -3.76 -6.10 -7.97
C GLY A 64 -2.97 -4.84 -8.16
N GLY A 65 -3.64 -3.84 -8.70
CA GLY A 65 -3.03 -2.56 -8.99
C GLY A 65 -3.44 -1.51 -7.99
N TYR A 66 -2.68 -0.46 -7.92
CA TYR A 66 -3.02 0.68 -7.10
C TYR A 66 -2.52 1.95 -7.76
N GLU A 67 -3.10 3.06 -7.35
CA GLU A 67 -2.69 4.35 -7.84
C GLU A 67 -2.98 5.39 -6.77
N VAL A 68 -2.00 6.24 -6.47
CA VAL A 68 -2.23 7.38 -5.58
C VAL A 68 -2.84 8.46 -6.43
N THR A 69 -4.10 8.81 -6.14
CA THR A 69 -4.86 9.71 -6.99
C THR A 69 -4.85 11.14 -6.47
N GLY A 70 -4.31 11.35 -5.28
CA GLY A 70 -4.19 12.70 -4.73
C GLY A 70 -3.58 12.63 -3.35
N PRO A 71 -3.38 13.78 -2.72
CA PRO A 71 -2.84 13.80 -1.36
C PRO A 71 -3.82 13.10 -0.45
N GLY A 72 -3.37 12.04 0.17
CA GLY A 72 -4.22 11.32 1.09
C GLY A 72 -5.25 10.41 0.47
N GLU A 73 -5.17 10.17 -0.84
CA GLU A 73 -6.12 9.27 -1.48
C GLU A 73 -5.40 8.26 -2.36
N ILE A 74 -5.75 7.00 -2.20
CA ILE A 74 -5.19 5.91 -2.98
C ILE A 74 -6.35 5.05 -3.48
N ARG A 75 -6.25 4.60 -4.72
CA ARG A 75 -7.27 3.72 -5.28
C ARG A 75 -6.64 2.35 -5.49
N MET A 76 -7.29 1.31 -4.99
CA MET A 76 -6.73 -0.04 -5.04
C MET A 76 -7.77 -0.99 -5.60
N SER A 77 -7.30 -2.00 -6.33
CA SER A 77 -8.20 -3.05 -6.76
C SER A 77 -8.44 -4.00 -5.60
N THR A 78 -9.64 -4.52 -5.52
CA THR A 78 -10.01 -5.43 -4.45
C THR A 78 -10.04 -6.86 -4.96
N ALA A 79 -10.21 -7.80 -4.05
CA ALA A 79 -10.27 -9.21 -4.41
C ALA A 79 -11.46 -9.53 -5.32
N THR A 80 -12.45 -8.64 -5.37
CA THR A 80 -13.60 -8.83 -6.26
C THR A 80 -13.47 -8.02 -7.55
N ASP A 81 -12.26 -7.57 -7.85
CA ASP A 81 -11.96 -6.83 -9.08
C ASP A 81 -12.60 -5.46 -9.15
N GLU A 82 -12.99 -4.92 -8.03
CA GLU A 82 -13.45 -3.54 -7.97
C GLU A 82 -12.29 -2.62 -7.69
N ARG A 83 -12.46 -1.35 -8.04
CA ARG A 83 -11.49 -0.34 -7.68
C ARG A 83 -12.13 0.56 -6.64
N VAL A 84 -11.52 0.64 -5.49
CA VAL A 84 -12.07 1.36 -4.36
C VAL A 84 -11.06 2.41 -3.91
N ALA A 85 -11.57 3.60 -3.63
CA ALA A 85 -10.73 4.68 -3.14
C ALA A 85 -10.67 4.62 -1.62
N TYR A 86 -9.47 4.77 -1.10
CA TYR A 86 -9.23 4.78 0.35
C TYR A 86 -8.52 6.07 0.72
N GLY A 87 -8.79 6.57 1.91
CA GLY A 87 -7.94 7.59 2.47
C GLY A 87 -6.65 6.93 2.96
N PHE A 88 -5.54 7.65 2.93
CA PHE A 88 -4.33 7.12 3.52
C PHE A 88 -3.46 8.24 4.04
N GLY A 89 -2.67 7.91 5.04
CA GLY A 89 -1.67 8.80 5.58
C GLY A 89 -0.37 8.04 5.77
N LEU A 90 0.72 8.72 5.55
CA LEU A 90 2.04 8.12 5.69
C LEU A 90 2.83 9.00 6.63
N ASP A 91 3.34 8.40 7.70
CA ASP A 91 4.12 9.13 8.68
C ASP A 91 5.35 8.29 8.98
N GLY A 92 6.45 8.60 8.29
CA GLY A 92 7.65 7.80 8.43
C GLY A 92 7.40 6.37 7.98
N ASP A 93 7.53 5.44 8.90
CA ASP A 93 7.33 4.03 8.61
C ASP A 93 5.96 3.52 9.00
N GLU A 94 5.02 4.42 9.21
CA GLU A 94 3.65 4.05 9.54
C GLU A 94 2.71 4.48 8.42
N LEU A 95 1.88 3.56 7.97
CA LEU A 95 0.94 3.78 6.90
C LEU A 95 -0.44 3.44 7.41
N THR A 96 -1.39 4.35 7.24
CA THR A 96 -2.75 4.15 7.71
C THR A 96 -3.70 4.32 6.54
N PHE A 97 -4.66 3.39 6.41
CA PHE A 97 -5.73 3.48 5.43
C PHE A 97 -7.05 3.71 6.15
N VAL A 98 -7.95 4.42 5.49
CA VAL A 98 -9.33 4.59 5.98
C VAL A 98 -10.25 4.18 4.84
N ASP A 99 -11.07 3.16 5.06
CA ASP A 99 -11.94 2.68 4.01
C ASP A 99 -13.21 3.52 3.92
N PRO A 100 -14.04 3.29 2.91
CA PRO A 100 -15.27 4.09 2.76
C PRO A 100 -16.22 4.00 3.94
N ASP A 101 -16.13 2.95 4.73
CA ASP A 101 -16.98 2.78 5.90
C ASP A 101 -16.36 3.38 7.16
N GLY A 102 -15.19 3.97 7.02
CA GLY A 102 -14.52 4.59 8.16
C GLY A 102 -13.61 3.68 8.95
N CYS A 103 -13.43 2.44 8.51
CA CYS A 103 -12.50 1.53 9.19
C CYS A 103 -11.07 2.02 8.96
N ARG A 104 -10.33 2.16 10.04
CA ARG A 104 -8.96 2.63 10.00
C ARG A 104 -8.03 1.44 10.24
N VAL A 105 -7.13 1.20 9.31
CA VAL A 105 -6.20 0.09 9.44
C VAL A 105 -4.79 0.62 9.26
N SER A 106 -3.91 0.26 10.18
CA SER A 106 -2.55 0.78 10.20
C SER A 106 -1.55 -0.34 9.94
N TYR A 107 -0.49 0.04 9.27
CA TYR A 107 0.61 -0.85 8.94
C TYR A 107 1.91 -0.18 9.30
N VAL A 108 2.94 -0.96 9.59
CA VAL A 108 4.29 -0.43 9.76
C VAL A 108 5.18 -1.10 8.73
N ARG A 109 6.22 -0.38 8.32
CA ARG A 109 7.16 -0.90 7.36
C ARG A 109 7.90 -2.07 7.99
N ALA A 110 7.88 -3.20 7.31
CA ALA A 110 8.63 -4.34 7.78
C ALA A 110 10.10 -4.02 7.62
N ALA A 111 10.84 -4.38 8.62
CA ALA A 111 12.27 -4.20 8.57
C ALA A 111 12.75 -5.16 7.54
N SER A 112 13.01 -4.74 6.46
CA SER A 112 13.41 -5.62 5.51
C SER A 112 14.63 -6.17 5.86
N GLY A 113 14.35 -6.66 6.11
CA GLY A 113 15.30 -6.96 6.28
C GLY A 113 16.22 -6.11 6.45
N ALA A 114 15.99 -5.59 6.53
CA ALA A 114 16.88 -4.86 6.89
C ALA A 114 17.37 -5.56 7.87
N GLY A 115 16.90 -5.77 7.63
CA GLY A 115 17.15 -6.18 8.26
C GLY A 115 17.54 -7.08 8.50
N ARG A 116 17.52 -7.20 8.32
CA ARG A 116 17.72 -7.86 8.54
C ARG A 116 18.46 -8.23 8.91
N GLY A 117 18.61 -8.07 8.98
CA GLY A 117 19.15 -8.31 9.26
C GLY A 117 19.68 -8.64 9.68
N ARG A 118 19.76 -8.70 9.79
CA ARG A 118 20.05 -8.97 10.17
C ARG A 118 20.45 -9.23 10.42
#